data_1fc2f44688f140b3b11cf8bffe0a257e
#
_entry.id   1fc2f44688f140b3b11cf8bffe0a257e
#
_cell.length_a   1.000
_cell.length_b   1.000
_cell.length_c   1.000
_cell.angle_alpha   90.00
_cell.angle_beta   90.00
_cell.angle_gamma   90.00
#
_symmetry.space_group_name_H-M   'P 1'
#
loop_
_entity.id
_entity.type
_entity.pdbx_description
1 polymer ?
#
loop_
_entity_poly.entity_id
_entity_poly.type
_entity_poly.pdbx_seq_one_letter_code
_entity_poly.pdbx_strand_id
1 'polypeptide(L)'
;MPPLAALNTLLARIPEAPVALLLRVFPALVFWQSGQTKVEGFAIKDSTWFLFEHEYALPLIPSDLAAVMATLAEHLLPALLILGFLTRLSALGLIAMTAVIQIFVYPDAWMTHGLWAAPLLALVARGPGAWSLDHLLRLDGPSRV
;
A
#
# COMPACT_ATOMS: atom_id res chain seq x y z
N MET A 1 39.24 12.84 -5.11
CA MET A 1 38.21 12.27 -4.25
C MET A 1 38.43 10.78 -4.10
N PRO A 2 38.26 10.18 -2.91
CA PRO A 2 38.36 8.73 -2.78
C PRO A 2 37.26 8.07 -3.68
N PRO A 3 37.61 6.91 -4.30
CA PRO A 3 36.68 6.29 -5.32
C PRO A 3 35.30 5.98 -4.77
N LEU A 4 35.21 5.65 -3.48
CA LEU A 4 33.89 5.41 -2.82
C LEU A 4 33.05 6.68 -2.73
N ALA A 5 33.65 7.84 -2.47
CA ALA A 5 32.94 9.11 -2.42
C ALA A 5 32.42 9.52 -3.82
N ALA A 6 33.20 9.26 -4.88
CA ALA A 6 32.77 9.50 -6.25
C ALA A 6 31.57 8.60 -6.64
N LEU A 7 31.62 7.31 -6.26
CA LEU A 7 30.51 6.39 -6.46
C LEU A 7 29.23 6.86 -5.72
N ASN A 8 29.35 7.23 -4.46
CA ASN A 8 28.21 7.72 -3.67
C ASN A 8 27.61 8.98 -4.28
N THR A 9 28.44 9.90 -4.80
CA THR A 9 27.96 11.09 -5.51
C THR A 9 27.21 10.73 -6.80
N LEU A 10 27.66 9.71 -7.51
CA LEU A 10 26.96 9.22 -8.70
C LEU A 10 25.62 8.59 -8.34
N LEU A 11 25.58 7.72 -7.33
CA LEU A 11 24.35 7.06 -6.87
C LEU A 11 23.32 8.06 -6.32
N ALA A 12 23.76 9.12 -5.67
CA ALA A 12 22.88 10.20 -5.19
C ALA A 12 22.18 11.00 -6.31
N ARG A 13 22.61 10.79 -7.58
CA ARG A 13 21.94 11.39 -8.75
C ARG A 13 20.76 10.60 -9.28
N ILE A 14 20.47 9.43 -8.70
CA ILE A 14 19.28 8.65 -9.08
C ILE A 14 18.04 9.51 -8.82
N PRO A 15 17.20 9.77 -9.84
CA PRO A 15 16.03 10.61 -9.66
C PRO A 15 15.04 9.98 -8.67
N GLU A 16 14.41 10.80 -7.84
CA GLU A 16 13.42 10.30 -6.87
C GLU A 16 12.12 9.82 -7.53
N ALA A 17 11.76 10.38 -8.69
CA ALA A 17 10.49 10.08 -9.35
C ALA A 17 10.30 8.58 -9.68
N PRO A 18 11.24 7.88 -10.35
CA PRO A 18 11.11 6.45 -10.58
C PRO A 18 11.13 5.62 -9.28
N VAL A 19 11.91 6.03 -8.29
CA VAL A 19 11.93 5.34 -6.98
C VAL A 19 10.57 5.44 -6.30
N ALA A 20 10.00 6.64 -6.23
CA ALA A 20 8.66 6.85 -5.66
C ALA A 20 7.57 6.09 -6.44
N LEU A 21 7.68 6.00 -7.79
CA LEU A 21 6.77 5.21 -8.60
C LEU A 21 6.83 3.72 -8.22
N LEU A 22 8.03 3.15 -8.08
CA LEU A 22 8.19 1.75 -7.68
C LEU A 22 7.65 1.48 -6.28
N LEU A 23 7.90 2.41 -5.33
CA LEU A 23 7.36 2.33 -3.98
C LEU A 23 5.82 2.36 -3.94
N ARG A 24 5.16 3.00 -4.93
CA ARG A 24 3.70 3.01 -5.07
C ARG A 24 3.18 1.73 -5.74
N VAL A 25 3.79 1.33 -6.85
CA VAL A 25 3.27 0.27 -7.69
C VAL A 25 3.37 -1.10 -7.03
N PHE A 26 4.54 -1.47 -6.49
CA PHE A 26 4.73 -2.82 -5.98
C PHE A 26 3.85 -3.17 -4.77
N PRO A 27 3.76 -2.37 -3.69
CA PRO A 27 2.83 -2.69 -2.62
C PRO A 27 1.36 -2.60 -3.07
N ALA A 28 1.02 -1.66 -3.96
CA ALA A 28 -0.33 -1.58 -4.51
C ALA A 28 -0.73 -2.86 -5.25
N LEU A 29 0.16 -3.45 -6.05
CA LEU A 29 -0.12 -4.70 -6.76
C LEU A 29 -0.37 -5.87 -5.82
N VAL A 30 0.31 -5.94 -4.66
CA VAL A 30 0.07 -6.98 -3.65
C VAL A 30 -1.39 -6.92 -3.17
N PHE A 31 -1.84 -5.73 -2.75
CA PHE A 31 -3.21 -5.55 -2.26
C PHE A 31 -4.25 -5.69 -3.37
N TRP A 32 -3.96 -5.19 -4.57
CA TRP A 32 -4.83 -5.37 -5.73
C TRP A 32 -5.05 -6.84 -6.06
N GLN A 33 -3.98 -7.65 -6.10
CA GLN A 33 -4.08 -9.09 -6.33
C GLN A 33 -4.89 -9.78 -5.22
N SER A 34 -4.70 -9.38 -3.96
CA SER A 34 -5.50 -9.87 -2.84
C SER A 34 -7.00 -9.53 -3.03
N GLY A 35 -7.32 -8.30 -3.43
CA GLY A 35 -8.69 -7.89 -3.74
C GLY A 35 -9.32 -8.72 -4.85
N GLN A 36 -8.56 -8.99 -5.92
CA GLN A 36 -9.04 -9.82 -7.05
C GLN A 36 -9.41 -11.25 -6.63
N THR A 37 -8.79 -11.80 -5.61
CA THR A 37 -9.18 -13.14 -5.10
C THR A 37 -10.55 -13.16 -4.45
N LYS A 38 -11.03 -12.00 -3.99
CA LYS A 38 -12.26 -11.85 -3.19
C LYS A 38 -13.52 -11.64 -4.03
N VAL A 39 -13.37 -11.33 -5.31
CA VAL A 39 -14.50 -10.98 -6.18
C VAL A 39 -14.62 -11.90 -7.39
N GLU A 40 -15.84 -12.03 -7.88
CA GLU A 40 -16.17 -12.62 -9.18
C GLU A 40 -17.09 -11.66 -9.94
N GLY A 41 -16.56 -11.08 -11.02
CA GLY A 41 -17.19 -9.93 -11.66
C GLY A 41 -17.27 -8.74 -10.70
N PHE A 42 -18.49 -8.31 -10.41
CA PHE A 42 -18.77 -7.20 -9.49
C PHE A 42 -19.33 -7.66 -8.13
N ALA A 43 -19.36 -8.97 -7.88
CA ALA A 43 -19.88 -9.54 -6.64
C ALA A 43 -18.75 -10.10 -5.77
N ILE A 44 -18.93 -10.02 -4.46
CA ILE A 44 -18.05 -10.70 -3.50
C ILE A 44 -18.38 -12.18 -3.54
N LYS A 45 -17.36 -13.05 -3.63
CA LYS A 45 -17.51 -14.51 -3.69
C LYS A 45 -18.06 -15.07 -2.39
N ASP A 46 -18.81 -16.17 -2.47
CA ASP A 46 -19.26 -16.92 -1.29
C ASP A 46 -18.08 -17.41 -0.45
N SER A 47 -16.98 -17.81 -1.09
CA SER A 47 -15.74 -18.18 -0.41
C SER A 47 -15.12 -17.04 0.40
N THR A 48 -15.33 -15.79 0.00
CA THR A 48 -14.84 -14.63 0.75
C THR A 48 -15.65 -14.42 2.03
N TRP A 49 -16.99 -14.55 1.96
CA TRP A 49 -17.84 -14.49 3.15
C TRP A 49 -17.45 -15.56 4.16
N PHE A 50 -17.29 -16.79 3.69
CA PHE A 50 -16.84 -17.90 4.53
C PHE A 50 -15.47 -17.64 5.17
N LEU A 51 -14.50 -17.08 4.41
CA LEU A 51 -13.16 -16.75 4.87
C LEU A 51 -13.20 -15.74 6.03
N PHE A 52 -13.99 -14.68 5.89
CA PHE A 52 -14.10 -13.65 6.93
C PHE A 52 -14.89 -14.11 8.16
N GLU A 53 -15.81 -15.04 7.99
CA GLU A 53 -16.57 -15.61 9.11
C GLU A 53 -15.73 -16.56 9.96
N HIS A 54 -14.87 -17.37 9.32
CA HIS A 54 -14.21 -18.51 9.97
C HIS A 54 -12.70 -18.32 10.19
N GLU A 55 -12.01 -17.59 9.30
CA GLU A 55 -10.56 -17.44 9.36
C GLU A 55 -10.12 -16.02 9.73
N TYR A 56 -10.76 -14.99 9.13
CA TYR A 56 -10.43 -13.58 9.36
C TYR A 56 -11.39 -12.90 10.35
N ALA A 57 -11.95 -13.66 11.26
CA ALA A 57 -12.90 -13.15 12.26
C ALA A 57 -12.25 -12.10 13.15
N LEU A 58 -12.63 -10.84 12.97
CA LEU A 58 -12.14 -9.73 13.78
C LEU A 58 -12.98 -9.58 15.06
N PRO A 59 -12.37 -9.29 16.21
CA PRO A 59 -13.09 -9.27 17.49
C PRO A 59 -14.13 -8.15 17.64
N LEU A 60 -14.00 -7.07 16.84
CA LEU A 60 -14.80 -5.84 17.01
C LEU A 60 -15.67 -5.49 15.81
N ILE A 61 -15.49 -6.18 14.68
CA ILE A 61 -16.16 -5.86 13.41
C ILE A 61 -16.91 -7.11 12.95
N PRO A 62 -18.22 -7.00 12.63
CA PRO A 62 -18.95 -8.11 12.01
C PRO A 62 -18.26 -8.60 10.73
N SER A 63 -18.22 -9.91 10.53
CA SER A 63 -17.51 -10.56 9.42
C SER A 63 -17.94 -10.03 8.05
N ASP A 64 -19.24 -9.81 7.85
CA ASP A 64 -19.79 -9.29 6.61
C ASP A 64 -19.29 -7.86 6.34
N LEU A 65 -19.29 -7.02 7.35
CA LEU A 65 -18.77 -5.65 7.23
C LEU A 65 -17.27 -5.66 6.97
N ALA A 66 -16.52 -6.51 7.66
CA ALA A 66 -15.08 -6.66 7.44
C ALA A 66 -14.77 -7.14 6.02
N ALA A 67 -15.51 -8.10 5.48
CA ALA A 67 -15.36 -8.60 4.11
C ALA A 67 -15.60 -7.49 3.07
N VAL A 68 -16.67 -6.71 3.22
CA VAL A 68 -16.98 -5.58 2.32
C VAL A 68 -15.90 -4.50 2.41
N MET A 69 -15.54 -4.08 3.62
CA MET A 69 -14.53 -3.04 3.83
C MET A 69 -13.17 -3.43 3.28
N ALA A 70 -12.72 -4.67 3.54
CA ALA A 70 -11.45 -5.17 3.03
C ALA A 70 -11.46 -5.24 1.50
N THR A 71 -12.52 -5.79 0.90
CA THR A 71 -12.64 -5.89 -0.56
C THR A 71 -12.61 -4.50 -1.23
N LEU A 72 -13.34 -3.54 -0.70
CA LEU A 72 -13.33 -2.16 -1.22
C LEU A 72 -11.97 -1.50 -1.03
N ALA A 73 -11.37 -1.62 0.13
CA ALA A 73 -10.07 -1.01 0.42
C ALA A 73 -8.96 -1.61 -0.46
N GLU A 74 -8.96 -2.93 -0.70
CA GLU A 74 -7.98 -3.62 -1.55
C GLU A 74 -8.12 -3.31 -3.04
N HIS A 75 -9.21 -2.70 -3.48
CA HIS A 75 -9.36 -2.18 -4.84
C HIS A 75 -9.11 -0.67 -4.90
N LEU A 76 -9.74 0.08 -4.02
CA LEU A 76 -9.69 1.54 -4.06
C LEU A 76 -8.30 2.09 -3.70
N LEU A 77 -7.75 1.69 -2.55
CA LEU A 77 -6.48 2.24 -2.08
C LEU A 77 -5.29 1.91 -3.00
N PRO A 78 -5.14 0.68 -3.54
CA PRO A 78 -4.12 0.40 -4.54
C PRO A 78 -4.29 1.19 -5.83
N ALA A 79 -5.50 1.35 -6.33
CA ALA A 79 -5.75 2.14 -7.53
C ALA A 79 -5.32 3.60 -7.33
N LEU A 80 -5.70 4.22 -6.21
CA LEU A 80 -5.27 5.56 -5.84
C LEU A 80 -3.75 5.66 -5.69
N LEU A 81 -3.13 4.65 -5.10
CA LEU A 81 -1.69 4.60 -4.87
C LEU A 81 -0.90 4.51 -6.20
N ILE A 82 -1.34 3.69 -7.14
CA ILE A 82 -0.73 3.56 -8.48
C ILE A 82 -0.83 4.90 -9.22
N LEU A 83 -2.00 5.53 -9.22
CA LEU A 83 -2.21 6.84 -9.84
C LEU A 83 -1.41 7.95 -9.14
N GLY A 84 -1.02 7.73 -7.88
CA GLY A 84 -0.40 8.75 -7.06
C GLY A 84 -1.38 9.86 -6.67
N PHE A 85 -2.62 9.48 -6.38
CA PHE A 85 -3.66 10.38 -5.92
C PHE A 85 -4.02 10.08 -4.47
N LEU A 86 -4.04 11.11 -3.62
CA LEU A 86 -4.16 10.97 -2.17
C LEU A 86 -3.16 9.94 -1.60
N THR A 87 -1.95 9.95 -2.13
CA THR A 87 -0.94 8.91 -1.92
C THR A 87 -0.67 8.62 -0.45
N ARG A 88 -0.48 9.67 0.36
CA ARG A 88 -0.18 9.50 1.80
C ARG A 88 -1.35 8.88 2.55
N LEU A 89 -2.58 9.26 2.23
CA LEU A 89 -3.79 8.69 2.85
C LEU A 89 -3.99 7.24 2.42
N SER A 90 -3.81 6.94 1.13
CA SER A 90 -3.90 5.58 0.62
C SER A 90 -2.83 4.67 1.24
N ALA A 91 -1.59 5.15 1.36
CA ALA A 91 -0.52 4.42 2.02
C ALA A 91 -0.80 4.19 3.51
N LEU A 92 -1.32 5.18 4.24
CA LEU A 92 -1.75 5.02 5.63
C LEU A 92 -2.88 4.00 5.77
N GLY A 93 -3.86 4.02 4.87
CA GLY A 93 -4.96 3.04 4.86
C GLY A 93 -4.43 1.61 4.67
N LEU A 94 -3.50 1.40 3.73
CA LEU A 94 -2.87 0.09 3.51
C LEU A 94 -1.96 -0.33 4.66
N ILE A 95 -1.27 0.59 5.33
CA ILE A 95 -0.51 0.30 6.56
C ILE A 95 -1.47 -0.13 7.68
N ALA A 96 -2.58 0.56 7.88
CA ALA A 96 -3.58 0.19 8.88
C ALA A 96 -4.15 -1.20 8.60
N MET A 97 -4.48 -1.50 7.33
CA MET A 97 -4.91 -2.85 6.92
C MET A 97 -3.83 -3.90 7.21
N THR A 98 -2.56 -3.62 6.84
CA THR A 98 -1.43 -4.51 7.13
C THR A 98 -1.30 -4.77 8.64
N ALA A 99 -1.48 -3.75 9.47
CA ALA A 99 -1.43 -3.89 10.92
C ALA A 99 -2.58 -4.78 11.45
N VAL A 100 -3.79 -4.63 10.93
CA VAL A 100 -4.93 -5.49 11.28
C VAL A 100 -4.64 -6.95 10.89
N ILE A 101 -4.15 -7.19 9.69
CA ILE A 101 -3.78 -8.53 9.23
C ILE A 101 -2.67 -9.12 10.11
N GLN A 102 -1.65 -8.34 10.44
CA GLN A 102 -0.53 -8.76 11.30
C GLN A 102 -0.99 -9.15 12.70
N ILE A 103 -1.90 -8.39 13.29
CA ILE A 103 -2.28 -8.59 14.69
C ILE A 103 -3.33 -9.70 14.83
N PHE A 104 -4.31 -9.76 13.92
CA PHE A 104 -5.51 -10.57 14.11
C PHE A 104 -5.61 -11.78 13.17
N VAL A 105 -4.90 -11.78 12.04
CA VAL A 105 -5.08 -12.81 11.00
C VAL A 105 -3.83 -13.68 10.89
N TYR A 106 -2.68 -13.10 10.59
CA TYR A 106 -1.43 -13.83 10.36
C TYR A 106 -0.27 -13.24 11.17
N PRO A 107 -0.24 -13.42 12.50
CA PRO A 107 0.80 -12.84 13.36
C PRO A 107 2.22 -13.31 13.04
N ASP A 108 2.36 -14.53 12.50
CA ASP A 108 3.67 -15.12 12.16
C ASP A 108 4.24 -14.59 10.83
N ALA A 109 3.43 -13.90 10.01
CA ALA A 109 3.83 -13.38 8.71
C ALA A 109 4.50 -11.98 8.77
N TRP A 110 5.13 -11.63 9.89
CA TRP A 110 5.70 -10.31 10.14
C TRP A 110 6.76 -9.88 9.13
N MET A 111 7.54 -10.81 8.57
CA MET A 111 8.51 -10.51 7.51
C MET A 111 7.81 -10.01 6.25
N THR A 112 6.77 -10.69 5.81
CA THR A 112 5.97 -10.33 4.64
C THR A 112 5.28 -8.98 4.85
N HIS A 113 4.64 -8.81 5.99
CA HIS A 113 3.95 -7.57 6.32
C HIS A 113 4.91 -6.39 6.50
N GLY A 114 6.12 -6.63 7.01
CA GLY A 114 7.19 -5.65 7.07
C GLY A 114 7.64 -5.18 5.69
N LEU A 115 7.75 -6.11 4.72
CA LEU A 115 8.07 -5.77 3.33
C LEU A 115 6.97 -4.94 2.65
N TRP A 116 5.70 -5.11 3.03
CA TRP A 116 4.61 -4.26 2.53
C TRP A 116 4.60 -2.89 3.21
N ALA A 117 4.79 -2.86 4.52
CA ALA A 117 4.71 -1.64 5.32
C ALA A 117 5.89 -0.67 5.05
N ALA A 118 7.10 -1.19 4.81
CA ALA A 118 8.28 -0.36 4.61
C ALA A 118 8.17 0.61 3.42
N PRO A 119 7.82 0.19 2.20
CA PRO A 119 7.63 1.11 1.08
C PRO A 119 6.45 2.06 1.30
N LEU A 120 5.36 1.60 1.91
CA LEU A 120 4.21 2.44 2.25
C LEU A 120 4.60 3.54 3.25
N LEU A 121 5.37 3.20 4.27
CA LEU A 121 5.88 4.18 5.24
C LEU A 121 6.83 5.20 4.58
N ALA A 122 7.66 4.76 3.64
CA ALA A 122 8.49 5.67 2.87
C ALA A 122 7.67 6.69 2.06
N LEU A 123 6.53 6.26 1.47
CA LEU A 123 5.60 7.16 0.78
C LEU A 123 4.90 8.15 1.73
N VAL A 124 4.50 7.70 2.92
CA VAL A 124 3.94 8.60 3.94
C VAL A 124 4.94 9.68 4.33
N ALA A 125 6.21 9.30 4.51
CA ALA A 125 7.27 10.23 4.92
C ALA A 125 7.69 11.18 3.81
N ARG A 126 7.98 10.64 2.61
CA ARG A 126 8.59 11.39 1.50
C ARG A 126 7.57 11.98 0.53
N GLY A 127 6.40 11.37 0.41
CA GLY A 127 5.36 11.76 -0.54
C GLY A 127 5.38 10.95 -1.84
N PRO A 128 4.52 11.35 -2.80
CA PRO A 128 4.20 10.57 -4.00
C PRO A 128 5.27 10.60 -5.11
N GLY A 129 6.17 11.57 -5.08
CA GLY A 129 7.12 11.82 -6.16
C GLY A 129 6.52 12.59 -7.35
N ALA A 130 7.39 13.10 -8.23
CA ALA A 130 7.00 13.97 -9.34
C ALA A 130 6.08 13.29 -10.38
N TRP A 131 6.13 11.97 -10.50
CA TRP A 131 5.26 11.22 -11.43
C TRP A 131 3.97 10.76 -10.74
N SER A 132 3.18 11.70 -10.21
CA SER A 132 1.95 11.45 -9.48
C SER A 132 0.89 12.51 -9.79
N LEU A 133 -0.38 12.16 -9.61
CA LEU A 133 -1.48 13.13 -9.69
C LEU A 133 -1.43 14.15 -8.54
N ASP A 134 -1.01 13.75 -7.35
CA ASP A 134 -0.84 14.68 -6.23
C ASP A 134 0.15 15.79 -6.58
N HIS A 135 1.25 15.45 -7.27
CA HIS A 135 2.23 16.45 -7.72
C HIS A 135 1.65 17.37 -8.81
N LEU A 136 0.98 16.79 -9.80
CA LEU A 136 0.34 17.54 -10.89
C LEU A 136 -0.71 18.52 -10.36
N LEU A 137 -1.49 18.10 -9.36
CA LEU A 137 -2.55 18.87 -8.72
C LEU A 137 -2.06 19.74 -7.55
N ARG A 138 -0.75 19.68 -7.25
CA ARG A 138 -0.11 20.41 -6.12
C ARG A 138 -0.69 20.06 -4.74
N LEU A 139 -1.06 18.78 -4.54
CA LEU A 139 -1.62 18.26 -3.29
C LEU A 139 -0.54 17.65 -2.38
N ASP A 140 0.66 17.45 -2.89
CA ASP A 140 1.78 16.79 -2.19
C ASP A 140 2.44 17.64 -1.08
N GLY A 141 2.07 18.92 -0.98
CA GLY A 141 2.67 19.86 -0.03
C GLY A 141 4.09 20.28 -0.44
N PRO A 142 4.77 21.12 0.36
CA PRO A 142 6.14 21.50 0.07
C PRO A 142 7.05 20.28 0.10
N SER A 143 7.69 19.97 -1.03
CA SER A 143 8.72 18.93 -1.10
C SER A 143 9.84 19.29 -0.11
N ARG A 144 10.09 18.41 0.84
CA ARG A 144 11.33 18.51 1.62
C ARG A 144 12.46 18.11 0.69
N VAL A 145 13.09 19.10 0.09
CA VAL A 145 14.36 18.96 -0.60
C VAL A 145 15.46 18.73 0.43
#